data_c88f8353be6598c79a360c757314dccc
#
_entry.id   c88f8353be6598c79a360c757314dccc
#
_cell.length_a   1.000
_cell.length_b   1.000
_cell.length_c   1.000
_cell.angle_alpha   90.00
_cell.angle_beta   90.00
_cell.angle_gamma   90.00
#
_symmetry.space_group_name_H-M   'P 1'
#
loop_
_entity.id
_entity.type
_entity.pdbx_description
1 polymer ?
#
loop_
_entity_poly.entity_id
_entity_poly.type
_entity_poly.pdbx_seq_one_letter_code
_entity_poly.pdbx_strand_id
1 'polypeptide(L)'
;MITKIYDHFILVDKCAEQIRIVEILNHKIVKFIAWFDTAPPLIGRVYDAVIVKKLNGGVVRAKIKDKRILSVRGVPKSLNANNKIKIIITSEKFEGKPIQARILPTNLENYENLDDVQRIMDLFYTKNIPVIEDKYAVYWDTLDLDKELIAALNPKIELSNGGLIWIEKTKAATLID
;
A
#
# COMPACT_ATOMS: atom_id res chain seq x y z
N MET A 1 -1.81 -28.86 15.15
CA MET A 1 -3.28 -28.75 15.20
C MET A 1 -3.63 -27.33 14.82
N ILE A 2 -4.00 -27.09 13.54
CA ILE A 2 -4.34 -25.75 13.02
C ILE A 2 -5.75 -25.46 13.53
N THR A 3 -5.81 -24.79 14.67
CA THR A 3 -7.06 -24.46 15.33
C THR A 3 -7.62 -23.18 14.75
N LYS A 4 -8.72 -23.31 14.05
CA LYS A 4 -9.61 -22.24 13.59
C LYS A 4 -9.02 -21.33 12.52
N ILE A 5 -9.07 -21.79 11.27
CA ILE A 5 -8.90 -20.88 10.13
C ILE A 5 -10.11 -19.94 10.13
N TYR A 6 -9.86 -18.65 10.26
CA TYR A 6 -10.91 -17.64 10.10
C TYR A 6 -11.29 -17.56 8.62
N ASP A 7 -12.55 -17.35 8.32
CA ASP A 7 -13.00 -17.09 6.93
C ASP A 7 -12.45 -15.75 6.39
N HIS A 8 -12.12 -14.83 7.29
CA HIS A 8 -11.57 -13.51 6.97
C HIS A 8 -10.44 -13.17 7.95
N PHE A 9 -9.22 -13.02 7.45
CA PHE A 9 -8.05 -12.68 8.26
C PHE A 9 -6.96 -12.02 7.42
N ILE A 10 -5.99 -11.41 8.08
CA ILE A 10 -4.78 -10.86 7.49
C ILE A 10 -3.62 -11.76 7.92
N LEU A 11 -2.85 -12.21 6.96
CA LEU A 11 -1.61 -12.95 7.17
C LEU A 11 -0.42 -12.03 6.99
N VAL A 12 0.44 -11.96 7.98
CA VAL A 12 1.73 -11.26 7.92
C VAL A 12 2.82 -12.31 7.91
N ASP A 13 3.39 -12.54 6.73
CA ASP A 13 4.48 -13.49 6.55
C ASP A 13 5.81 -12.74 6.43
N LYS A 14 6.79 -13.18 7.22
CA LYS A 14 8.16 -12.67 7.25
C LYS A 14 9.11 -13.79 6.89
N CYS A 15 9.11 -14.18 5.62
CA CYS A 15 9.94 -15.27 5.13
C CYS A 15 11.20 -14.73 4.43
N ALA A 16 12.36 -15.23 4.84
CA ALA A 16 13.67 -14.85 4.32
C ALA A 16 13.91 -13.33 4.36
N GLU A 17 14.05 -12.68 3.21
CA GLU A 17 14.30 -11.24 3.10
C GLU A 17 13.04 -10.46 2.67
N GLN A 18 11.88 -11.12 2.65
CA GLN A 18 10.64 -10.54 2.13
C GLN A 18 9.57 -10.49 3.22
N ILE A 19 8.88 -9.37 3.29
CA ILE A 19 7.68 -9.21 4.11
C ILE A 19 6.48 -9.18 3.17
N ARG A 20 5.50 -10.04 3.44
CA ARG A 20 4.26 -10.19 2.68
C ARG A 20 3.08 -10.00 3.60
N ILE A 21 2.13 -9.15 3.22
CA ILE A 21 0.88 -8.94 3.94
C ILE A 21 -0.27 -9.27 3.00
N VAL A 22 -1.09 -10.22 3.41
CA VAL A 22 -2.18 -10.75 2.60
C VAL A 22 -3.48 -10.68 3.36
N GLU A 23 -4.50 -10.10 2.78
CA GLU A 23 -5.87 -10.22 3.28
C GLU A 23 -6.55 -11.37 2.56
N ILE A 24 -7.04 -12.32 3.33
CA ILE A 24 -7.68 -13.55 2.85
C ILE A 24 -9.14 -13.54 3.27
N LEU A 25 -10.02 -13.74 2.32
CA LEU A 25 -11.47 -13.88 2.52
C LEU A 25 -11.96 -15.13 1.80
N ASN A 26 -12.57 -16.07 2.52
CA ASN A 26 -13.07 -17.33 1.98
C ASN A 26 -12.00 -18.08 1.17
N HIS A 27 -10.81 -18.21 1.72
CA HIS A 27 -9.62 -18.85 1.12
C HIS A 27 -9.08 -18.18 -0.16
N LYS A 28 -9.50 -16.96 -0.47
CA LYS A 28 -9.01 -16.20 -1.63
C LYS A 28 -8.25 -14.95 -1.20
N ILE A 29 -7.20 -14.62 -1.92
CA ILE A 29 -6.48 -13.36 -1.75
C ILE A 29 -7.37 -12.23 -2.27
N VAL A 30 -7.71 -11.27 -1.39
CA VAL A 30 -8.45 -10.05 -1.76
C VAL A 30 -7.56 -8.82 -1.76
N LYS A 31 -6.41 -8.88 -1.06
CA LYS A 31 -5.41 -7.83 -1.08
C LYS A 31 -4.02 -8.40 -0.79
N PHE A 32 -3.02 -7.90 -1.48
CA PHE A 32 -1.64 -8.34 -1.34
C PHE A 32 -0.68 -7.15 -1.40
N ILE A 33 0.24 -7.09 -0.46
CA ILE A 33 1.34 -6.13 -0.43
C ILE A 33 2.61 -6.88 -0.02
N ALA A 34 3.69 -6.68 -0.76
CA ALA A 34 4.98 -7.27 -0.42
C ALA A 34 6.12 -6.29 -0.67
N TRP A 35 7.20 -6.45 0.10
CA TRP A 35 8.44 -5.71 -0.09
C TRP A 35 9.64 -6.50 0.45
N PHE A 36 10.85 -6.14 0.00
CA PHE A 36 12.07 -6.65 0.61
C PHE A 36 12.36 -5.89 1.91
N ASP A 37 12.77 -6.60 2.96
CA ASP A 37 13.09 -6.01 4.26
C ASP A 37 14.21 -4.96 4.15
N THR A 38 15.15 -5.16 3.23
CA THR A 38 16.22 -4.20 2.91
C THR A 38 15.77 -2.97 2.14
N ALA A 39 14.55 -2.99 1.55
CA ALA A 39 13.98 -1.90 0.77
C ALA A 39 12.50 -1.65 1.15
N PRO A 40 12.25 -1.22 2.39
CA PRO A 40 10.88 -1.05 2.86
C PRO A 40 10.17 0.09 2.14
N PRO A 41 8.85 0.00 1.95
CA PRO A 41 8.07 0.95 1.18
C PRO A 41 8.11 2.35 1.78
N LEU A 42 8.05 3.35 0.93
CA LEU A 42 7.91 4.75 1.36
C LEU A 42 6.49 5.07 1.81
N ILE A 43 5.50 4.31 1.32
CA ILE A 43 4.09 4.49 1.67
C ILE A 43 3.92 4.41 3.19
N GLY A 44 3.16 5.36 3.74
CA GLY A 44 2.95 5.48 5.18
C GLY A 44 4.06 6.19 5.96
N ARG A 45 5.22 6.44 5.36
CA ARG A 45 6.26 7.22 6.03
C ARG A 45 5.89 8.68 6.14
N VAL A 46 6.25 9.24 7.27
CA VAL A 46 6.02 10.66 7.58
C VAL A 46 7.31 11.45 7.34
N TYR A 47 7.16 12.63 6.76
CA TYR A 47 8.28 13.53 6.49
C TYR A 47 7.90 14.97 6.80
N ASP A 48 8.90 15.73 7.29
CA ASP A 48 8.86 17.17 7.22
C ASP A 48 9.18 17.63 5.80
N ALA A 49 8.35 18.52 5.28
CA ALA A 49 8.48 19.03 3.92
C ALA A 49 8.31 20.56 3.87
N VAL A 50 8.89 21.17 2.85
CA VAL A 50 8.74 22.60 2.57
C VAL A 50 8.00 22.76 1.26
N ILE A 51 6.94 23.57 1.25
CA ILE A 51 6.19 23.89 0.03
C ILE A 51 7.09 24.69 -0.92
N VAL A 52 7.27 24.17 -2.14
CA VAL A 52 8.04 24.83 -3.19
C VAL A 52 7.14 25.63 -4.13
N LYS A 53 6.00 25.05 -4.52
CA LYS A 53 5.07 25.66 -5.48
C LYS A 53 3.64 25.20 -5.24
N LYS A 54 2.70 26.13 -5.30
CA LYS A 54 1.26 25.82 -5.35
C LYS A 54 0.84 25.43 -6.77
N LEU A 55 -0.05 24.47 -6.84
CA LEU A 55 -0.74 24.05 -8.05
C LEU A 55 -2.24 24.25 -7.88
N ASN A 56 -3.03 24.03 -8.93
CA ASN A 56 -4.48 24.12 -8.83
C ASN A 56 -5.07 22.98 -8.00
N GLY A 57 -6.28 23.17 -7.44
CA GLY A 57 -7.03 22.11 -6.77
C GLY A 57 -6.50 21.69 -5.38
N GLY A 58 -5.84 22.60 -4.64
CA GLY A 58 -5.33 22.27 -3.29
C GLY A 58 -4.13 21.32 -3.29
N VAL A 59 -3.43 21.26 -4.42
CA VAL A 59 -2.21 20.47 -4.60
C VAL A 59 -0.99 21.39 -4.53
N VAL A 60 0.08 20.93 -3.91
CA VAL A 60 1.36 21.64 -3.93
C VAL A 60 2.49 20.71 -4.33
N ARG A 61 3.59 21.29 -4.80
CA ARG A 61 4.90 20.63 -4.83
C ARG A 61 5.60 20.95 -3.54
N ALA A 62 6.05 19.93 -2.82
CA ALA A 62 6.82 20.08 -1.59
C ALA A 62 8.11 19.28 -1.68
N LYS A 63 9.16 19.78 -1.02
CA LYS A 63 10.49 19.20 -0.98
C LYS A 63 10.78 18.67 0.40
N ILE A 64 11.26 17.44 0.52
CA ILE A 64 11.75 16.83 1.75
C ILE A 64 13.28 16.97 1.87
N LYS A 65 13.82 16.58 3.03
CA LYS A 65 15.24 16.78 3.37
C LYS A 65 16.22 16.18 2.33
N ASP A 66 15.91 15.03 1.76
CA ASP A 66 16.75 14.34 0.76
C ASP A 66 16.60 14.91 -0.66
N LYS A 67 16.02 16.09 -0.78
CA LYS A 67 15.81 16.86 -2.02
C LYS A 67 14.73 16.29 -2.98
N ARG A 68 14.07 15.19 -2.67
CA ARG A 68 12.93 14.69 -3.47
C ARG A 68 11.78 15.69 -3.46
N ILE A 69 11.16 15.85 -4.61
CA ILE A 69 9.96 16.70 -4.78
C ILE A 69 8.74 15.80 -4.92
N LEU A 70 7.74 16.06 -4.09
CA LEU A 70 6.51 15.28 -4.01
C LEU A 70 5.31 16.12 -4.40
N SER A 71 4.24 15.44 -4.80
CA SER A 71 2.93 16.04 -5.00
C SER A 71 2.10 15.85 -3.74
N VAL A 72 1.77 16.92 -3.04
CA VAL A 72 1.02 16.88 -1.78
C VAL A 72 -0.39 17.39 -1.99
N ARG A 73 -1.39 16.60 -1.60
CA ARG A 73 -2.81 16.94 -1.69
C ARG A 73 -3.38 17.35 -0.34
N GLY A 74 -4.54 18.04 -0.37
CA GLY A 74 -5.25 18.45 0.84
C GLY A 74 -4.57 19.59 1.61
N VAL A 75 -3.75 20.39 0.93
CA VAL A 75 -3.05 21.51 1.54
C VAL A 75 -4.01 22.68 1.70
N PRO A 76 -4.18 23.23 2.91
CA PRO A 76 -5.01 24.42 3.15
C PRO A 76 -4.59 25.59 2.26
N LYS A 77 -5.58 26.36 1.81
CA LYS A 77 -5.35 27.53 0.94
C LYS A 77 -4.48 28.61 1.60
N SER A 78 -4.46 28.67 2.94
CA SER A 78 -3.67 29.60 3.75
C SER A 78 -2.17 29.34 3.69
N LEU A 79 -1.74 28.14 3.38
CA LEU A 79 -0.33 27.78 3.29
C LEU A 79 0.26 28.19 1.94
N ASN A 80 1.47 28.77 1.97
CA ASN A 80 2.16 29.30 0.81
C ASN A 80 3.54 28.64 0.61
N ALA A 81 4.24 29.01 -0.46
CA ALA A 81 5.64 28.63 -0.66
C ALA A 81 6.47 28.97 0.57
N ASN A 82 7.47 28.15 0.86
CA ASN A 82 8.35 28.19 2.04
C ASN A 82 7.70 27.81 3.37
N ASN A 83 6.38 27.56 3.44
CA ASN A 83 5.79 27.01 4.66
C ASN A 83 6.24 25.56 4.86
N LYS A 84 6.53 25.21 6.12
CA LYS A 84 6.82 23.84 6.56
C LYS A 84 5.50 23.11 6.79
N ILE A 85 5.45 21.87 6.36
CA ILE A 85 4.30 20.96 6.54
C ILE A 85 4.80 19.59 6.91
N LYS A 86 3.99 18.85 7.66
CA LYS A 86 4.22 17.44 7.93
C LYS A 86 3.32 16.61 7.01
N ILE A 87 3.89 15.65 6.32
CA ILE A 87 3.22 14.89 5.27
C ILE A 87 3.39 13.39 5.49
N ILE A 88 2.41 12.62 4.99
CA ILE A 88 2.47 11.17 4.90
C ILE A 88 2.44 10.74 3.44
N ILE A 89 3.34 9.84 3.06
CA ILE A 89 3.38 9.29 1.70
C ILE A 89 2.17 8.38 1.46
N THR A 90 1.48 8.58 0.35
CA THR A 90 0.30 7.80 -0.04
C THR A 90 0.50 6.95 -1.28
N SER A 91 1.51 7.27 -2.09
CA SER A 91 1.89 6.50 -3.27
C SER A 91 3.33 6.74 -3.63
N GLU A 92 4.03 5.69 -4.04
CA GLU A 92 5.39 5.77 -4.55
C GLU A 92 5.43 6.30 -5.99
N LYS A 93 6.64 6.52 -6.49
CA LYS A 93 6.85 6.90 -7.88
C LYS A 93 6.46 5.71 -8.78
N PHE A 94 5.54 5.95 -9.70
CA PHE A 94 5.08 4.93 -10.63
C PHE A 94 4.90 5.52 -12.03
N GLU A 95 5.50 4.89 -13.03
CA GLU A 95 5.35 5.22 -14.46
C GLU A 95 5.43 6.73 -14.78
N GLY A 96 6.43 7.40 -14.24
CA GLY A 96 6.63 8.85 -14.45
C GLY A 96 5.77 9.77 -13.59
N LYS A 97 4.79 9.23 -12.83
CA LYS A 97 4.05 10.01 -11.83
C LYS A 97 4.93 10.26 -10.61
N PRO A 98 4.95 11.48 -10.05
CA PRO A 98 5.73 11.76 -8.85
C PRO A 98 5.16 11.05 -7.64
N ILE A 99 6.00 10.84 -6.62
CA ILE A 99 5.57 10.40 -5.29
C ILE A 99 4.42 11.29 -4.83
N GLN A 100 3.34 10.69 -4.34
CA GLN A 100 2.19 11.40 -3.81
C GLN A 100 2.18 11.34 -2.28
N ALA A 101 1.73 12.42 -1.68
CA ALA A 101 1.57 12.55 -0.25
C ALA A 101 0.31 13.36 0.09
N ARG A 102 -0.09 13.33 1.34
CA ARG A 102 -1.10 14.22 1.91
C ARG A 102 -0.56 14.85 3.19
N ILE A 103 -1.17 15.93 3.62
CA ILE A 103 -0.88 16.47 4.97
C ILE A 103 -1.17 15.40 6.01
N LEU A 104 -0.26 15.26 6.97
CA LEU A 104 -0.46 14.36 8.10
C LEU A 104 -1.64 14.86 8.93
N PRO A 105 -2.69 14.05 9.12
CA PRO A 105 -3.78 14.38 10.02
C PRO A 105 -3.30 14.52 11.47
N THR A 106 -3.84 15.47 12.23
CA THR A 106 -3.44 15.75 13.61
C THR A 106 -3.66 14.58 14.58
N ASN A 107 -4.57 13.67 14.26
CA ASN A 107 -4.82 12.45 15.05
C ASN A 107 -3.79 11.33 14.82
N LEU A 108 -2.78 11.53 13.98
CA LEU A 108 -1.74 10.57 13.66
C LEU A 108 -0.34 10.99 14.15
N GLU A 109 -0.26 11.75 15.23
CA GLU A 109 1.02 12.24 15.78
C GLU A 109 2.01 11.12 16.15
N ASN A 110 1.50 9.95 16.56
CA ASN A 110 2.33 8.80 16.93
C ASN A 110 2.73 7.92 15.73
N TYR A 111 2.32 8.28 14.52
CA TYR A 111 2.54 7.48 13.32
C TYR A 111 4.03 7.35 12.93
N GLU A 112 4.86 8.29 13.35
CA GLU A 112 6.31 8.29 13.11
C GLU A 112 7.03 7.13 13.80
N ASN A 113 6.47 6.61 14.88
CA ASN A 113 7.08 5.56 15.71
C ASN A 113 6.63 4.13 15.33
N LEU A 114 5.72 4.00 14.36
CA LEU A 114 5.26 2.71 13.91
C LEU A 114 6.29 2.04 12.99
N ASP A 115 6.42 0.72 13.09
CA ASP A 115 7.18 -0.06 12.12
C ASP A 115 6.51 -0.09 10.74
N ASP A 116 7.21 -0.59 9.72
CA ASP A 116 6.70 -0.58 8.35
C ASP A 116 5.44 -1.44 8.19
N VAL A 117 5.37 -2.58 8.88
CA VAL A 117 4.20 -3.49 8.85
C VAL A 117 2.98 -2.76 9.44
N GLN A 118 3.13 -2.16 10.63
CA GLN A 118 2.03 -1.46 11.28
C GLN A 118 1.54 -0.27 10.46
N ARG A 119 2.45 0.51 9.86
CA ARG A 119 2.08 1.62 8.97
C ARG A 119 1.26 1.15 7.76
N ILE A 120 1.69 0.06 7.12
CA ILE A 120 0.99 -0.51 5.97
C ILE A 120 -0.38 -1.07 6.40
N MET A 121 -0.43 -1.75 7.54
CA MET A 121 -1.69 -2.25 8.11
C MET A 121 -2.69 -1.11 8.33
N ASP A 122 -2.28 -0.04 8.99
CA ASP A 122 -3.17 1.11 9.29
C ASP A 122 -3.66 1.85 8.04
N LEU A 123 -2.88 1.83 6.96
CA LEU A 123 -3.24 2.53 5.71
C LEU A 123 -4.17 1.74 4.80
N PHE A 124 -3.96 0.44 4.73
CA PHE A 124 -4.56 -0.38 3.67
C PHE A 124 -5.57 -1.40 4.17
N TYR A 125 -5.57 -1.71 5.47
CA TYR A 125 -6.41 -2.78 6.00
C TYR A 125 -7.49 -2.25 6.94
N THR A 126 -8.63 -2.93 6.94
CA THR A 126 -9.75 -2.59 7.81
C THR A 126 -9.43 -3.01 9.25
N LYS A 127 -9.72 -2.16 10.21
CA LYS A 127 -9.61 -2.51 11.63
C LYS A 127 -10.56 -3.66 11.98
N ASN A 128 -10.19 -4.46 12.99
CA ASN A 128 -10.94 -5.60 13.50
C ASN A 128 -10.92 -6.89 12.67
N ILE A 129 -10.09 -6.96 11.63
CA ILE A 129 -9.80 -8.23 10.97
C ILE A 129 -8.70 -8.93 11.78
N PRO A 130 -8.86 -10.22 12.14
CA PRO A 130 -7.80 -10.97 12.83
C PRO A 130 -6.49 -10.96 12.05
N VAL A 131 -5.38 -10.74 12.76
CA VAL A 131 -4.03 -10.75 12.19
C VAL A 131 -3.30 -11.98 12.66
N ILE A 132 -2.72 -12.74 11.74
CA ILE A 132 -1.92 -13.92 11.99
C ILE A 132 -0.49 -13.64 11.52
N GLU A 133 0.49 -13.79 12.41
CA GLU A 133 1.90 -13.76 12.03
C GLU A 133 2.36 -15.17 11.64
N ASP A 134 2.86 -15.30 10.41
CA ASP A 134 3.39 -16.55 9.85
C ASP A 134 4.92 -16.50 9.75
N LYS A 135 5.59 -16.86 10.83
CA LYS A 135 7.07 -16.77 10.90
C LYS A 135 7.81 -17.81 10.04
N TYR A 136 7.11 -18.86 9.63
CA TYR A 136 7.73 -20.03 8.97
C TYR A 136 7.01 -20.42 7.69
N ALA A 137 6.23 -19.52 7.12
CA ALA A 137 5.41 -19.75 5.93
C ALA A 137 4.43 -20.94 6.04
N VAL A 138 4.07 -21.35 7.24
CA VAL A 138 3.18 -22.52 7.46
C VAL A 138 1.79 -22.31 6.88
N TYR A 139 1.21 -21.13 7.14
CA TYR A 139 -0.10 -20.76 6.56
C TYR A 139 0.01 -20.50 5.07
N TRP A 140 1.10 -19.87 4.65
CA TRP A 140 1.38 -19.58 3.24
C TRP A 140 1.34 -20.85 2.40
N ASP A 141 2.09 -21.87 2.83
CA ASP A 141 2.17 -23.15 2.14
C ASP A 141 0.88 -23.97 2.27
N THR A 142 0.28 -24.00 3.47
CA THR A 142 -0.97 -24.77 3.72
C THR A 142 -2.14 -24.28 2.88
N LEU A 143 -2.21 -22.98 2.62
CA LEU A 143 -3.27 -22.35 1.83
C LEU A 143 -2.91 -22.24 0.33
N ASP A 144 -1.74 -22.73 -0.08
CA ASP A 144 -1.24 -22.66 -1.47
C ASP A 144 -1.31 -21.22 -2.05
N LEU A 145 -0.87 -20.23 -1.24
CA LEU A 145 -1.05 -18.82 -1.57
C LEU A 145 -0.23 -18.37 -2.80
N ASP A 146 0.84 -19.06 -3.13
CA ASP A 146 1.58 -18.78 -4.37
C ASP A 146 0.73 -19.05 -5.61
N LYS A 147 -0.04 -20.13 -5.62
CA LYS A 147 -0.96 -20.44 -6.70
C LYS A 147 -2.09 -19.40 -6.82
N GLU A 148 -2.67 -19.01 -5.69
CA GLU A 148 -3.70 -17.95 -5.66
C GLU A 148 -3.14 -16.61 -6.14
N LEU A 149 -1.89 -16.27 -5.77
CA LEU A 149 -1.23 -15.05 -6.22
C LEU A 149 -0.96 -15.06 -7.72
N ILE A 150 -0.47 -16.18 -8.25
CA ILE A 150 -0.26 -16.36 -9.70
C ILE A 150 -1.58 -16.23 -10.45
N ALA A 151 -2.66 -16.83 -9.93
CA ALA A 151 -4.00 -16.71 -10.51
C ALA A 151 -4.50 -15.25 -10.49
N ALA A 152 -4.29 -14.53 -9.37
CA ALA A 152 -4.68 -13.13 -9.25
C ALA A 152 -3.89 -12.18 -10.15
N LEU A 153 -2.66 -12.53 -10.51
CA LEU A 153 -1.81 -11.75 -11.43
C LEU A 153 -2.04 -12.11 -12.91
N ASN A 154 -2.82 -13.14 -13.19
CA ASN A 154 -3.13 -13.54 -14.56
C ASN A 154 -4.06 -12.48 -15.20
N PRO A 155 -3.69 -11.89 -16.34
CA PRO A 155 -4.55 -10.94 -17.02
C PRO A 155 -5.82 -11.57 -17.60
N LYS A 156 -5.83 -12.89 -17.78
CA LYS A 156 -6.94 -13.65 -18.34
C LYS A 156 -7.83 -14.19 -17.22
N ILE A 157 -9.09 -13.78 -17.20
CA ILE A 157 -10.09 -14.23 -16.22
C ILE A 157 -11.19 -14.98 -16.95
N GLU A 158 -11.36 -16.26 -16.60
CA GLU A 158 -12.45 -17.08 -17.10
C GLU A 158 -13.70 -16.89 -16.24
N LEU A 159 -14.82 -16.62 -16.87
CA LEU A 159 -16.10 -16.44 -16.18
C LEU A 159 -16.81 -17.79 -16.04
N SER A 160 -17.54 -17.98 -14.93
CA SER A 160 -18.26 -19.21 -14.61
C SER A 160 -19.35 -19.60 -15.65
N ASN A 161 -19.81 -18.61 -16.43
CA ASN A 161 -20.82 -18.78 -17.48
C ASN A 161 -20.22 -18.96 -18.89
N GLY A 162 -18.92 -19.21 -19.00
CA GLY A 162 -18.26 -19.47 -20.28
C GLY A 162 -17.80 -18.22 -21.04
N GLY A 163 -17.62 -17.09 -20.37
CA GLY A 163 -17.01 -15.90 -20.94
C GLY A 163 -15.52 -15.78 -20.55
N LEU A 164 -14.82 -14.84 -21.19
CA LEU A 164 -13.44 -14.49 -20.91
C LEU A 164 -13.31 -12.99 -20.76
N ILE A 165 -12.58 -12.53 -19.73
CA ILE A 165 -12.19 -11.15 -19.58
C ILE A 165 -10.67 -11.09 -19.65
N TRP A 166 -10.15 -10.14 -20.42
CA TRP A 166 -8.73 -9.83 -20.48
C TRP A 166 -8.47 -8.47 -19.85
N ILE A 167 -7.65 -8.41 -18.82
CA ILE A 167 -7.32 -7.16 -18.11
C ILE A 167 -5.85 -6.83 -18.35
N GLU A 168 -5.59 -5.76 -19.07
CA GLU A 168 -4.25 -5.26 -19.32
C GLU A 168 -4.03 -3.90 -18.70
N LYS A 169 -2.92 -3.74 -17.98
CA LYS A 169 -2.48 -2.47 -17.46
C LYS A 169 -1.47 -1.83 -18.40
N THR A 170 -1.88 -0.74 -19.03
CA THR A 170 -1.00 0.08 -19.86
C THR A 170 -0.48 1.30 -19.08
N LYS A 171 0.46 2.06 -19.67
CA LYS A 171 0.95 3.31 -19.09
C LYS A 171 -0.14 4.37 -18.94
N ALA A 172 -1.19 4.31 -19.74
CA ALA A 172 -2.26 5.32 -19.79
C ALA A 172 -3.52 4.90 -19.02
N ALA A 173 -3.89 3.63 -19.09
CA ALA A 173 -5.15 3.12 -18.55
C ALA A 173 -5.07 1.63 -18.19
N THR A 174 -6.08 1.12 -17.51
CA THR A 174 -6.39 -0.31 -17.45
C THR A 174 -7.40 -0.60 -18.54
N LEU A 175 -7.07 -1.49 -19.46
CA LEU A 175 -7.96 -1.97 -20.51
C LEU A 175 -8.65 -3.23 -20.05
N ILE A 176 -9.95 -3.35 -20.31
CA ILE A 176 -10.77 -4.52 -20.05
C ILE A 176 -11.44 -4.89 -21.37
N ASP A 177 -11.16 -6.10 -21.88
CA ASP A 177 -11.68 -6.61 -23.13
C ASP A 177 -12.38 -7.96 -22.89
#